data_72f791c928eacc33f4c3b2de7b56ba56
#
_entry.id   72f791c928eacc33f4c3b2de7b56ba56
#
_cell.length_a   1.000
_cell.length_b   1.000
_cell.length_c   1.000
_cell.angle_alpha   90.00
_cell.angle_beta   90.00
_cell.angle_gamma   90.00
#
_symmetry.space_group_name_H-M   'P 1'
#
loop_
_entity.id
_entity.type
_entity.pdbx_description
1 polymer ?
#
loop_
_entity_poly.entity_id
_entity_poly.type
_entity_poly.pdbx_seq_one_letter_code
_entity_poly.pdbx_strand_id
1 'polypeptide(L)'
;MSAPVSREEILKALSHPARVEILQWLKEPEKHFQEQHMSLDNGVCAGQFERCGLSQSTVSAHLATLQRANLVTARKVGQWVFYRRNEETISAFLKQLATEL
;
A
#
# COMPACT_ATOMS: atom_id res chain seq x y z
N MET A 1 10.32 18.47 2.32
CA MET A 1 10.31 17.45 1.27
C MET A 1 11.13 16.25 1.72
N SER A 2 10.55 15.08 1.75
CA SER A 2 11.29 13.90 2.17
C SER A 2 12.25 13.45 1.07
N ALA A 3 13.39 12.88 1.48
CA ALA A 3 14.33 12.30 0.53
C ALA A 3 13.68 11.13 -0.20
N PRO A 4 14.01 10.90 -1.47
CA PRO A 4 13.50 9.73 -2.18
C PRO A 4 13.96 8.44 -1.51
N VAL A 5 13.06 7.47 -1.45
CA VAL A 5 13.36 6.16 -0.90
C VAL A 5 14.26 5.41 -1.90
N SER A 6 15.26 4.72 -1.40
CA SER A 6 16.18 4.01 -2.26
C SER A 6 15.51 2.82 -2.95
N ARG A 7 16.03 2.44 -4.11
CA ARG A 7 15.57 1.26 -4.84
C ARG A 7 15.64 0.01 -3.96
N GLU A 8 16.69 -0.12 -3.19
CA GLU A 8 16.91 -1.27 -2.30
C GLU A 8 15.82 -1.38 -1.24
N GLU A 9 15.39 -0.27 -0.68
CA GLU A 9 14.32 -0.27 0.30
C GLU A 9 12.99 -0.71 -0.31
N ILE A 10 12.72 -0.27 -1.54
CA ILE A 10 11.50 -0.66 -2.25
C ILE A 10 11.53 -2.14 -2.58
N LEU A 11 12.65 -2.64 -3.11
CA LEU A 11 12.80 -4.06 -3.43
C LEU A 11 12.64 -4.93 -2.19
N LYS A 12 13.17 -4.48 -1.07
CA LYS A 12 13.03 -5.17 0.20
C LYS A 12 11.57 -5.25 0.62
N ALA A 13 10.85 -4.14 0.52
CA ALA A 13 9.42 -4.11 0.84
C ALA A 13 8.62 -5.05 -0.06
N LEU A 14 8.99 -5.19 -1.33
CA LEU A 14 8.30 -6.05 -2.28
C LEU A 14 8.73 -7.51 -2.23
N SER A 15 9.73 -7.85 -1.41
CA SER A 15 10.23 -9.22 -1.33
C SER A 15 9.29 -10.18 -0.62
N HIS A 16 8.26 -9.68 0.05
CA HIS A 16 7.27 -10.50 0.73
C HIS A 16 5.98 -10.58 -0.11
N PRO A 17 5.54 -11.78 -0.50
CA PRO A 17 4.36 -11.93 -1.37
C PRO A 17 3.11 -11.24 -0.86
N ALA A 18 2.86 -11.26 0.45
CA ALA A 18 1.69 -10.63 1.02
C ALA A 18 1.67 -9.11 0.76
N ARG A 19 2.84 -8.48 0.76
CA ARG A 19 2.91 -7.05 0.51
C ARG A 19 2.62 -6.70 -0.95
N VAL A 20 3.06 -7.55 -1.87
CA VAL A 20 2.70 -7.40 -3.28
C VAL A 20 1.20 -7.56 -3.46
N GLU A 21 0.60 -8.55 -2.80
CA GLU A 21 -0.85 -8.76 -2.85
C GLU A 21 -1.62 -7.55 -2.33
N ILE A 22 -1.17 -6.95 -1.22
CA ILE A 22 -1.81 -5.75 -0.69
C ILE A 22 -1.81 -4.63 -1.73
N LEU A 23 -0.68 -4.43 -2.42
CA LEU A 23 -0.60 -3.44 -3.48
C LEU A 23 -1.53 -3.76 -4.64
N GLN A 24 -1.68 -5.03 -4.99
CA GLN A 24 -2.60 -5.45 -6.05
C GLN A 24 -4.04 -5.17 -5.65
N TRP A 25 -4.42 -5.46 -4.40
CA TRP A 25 -5.76 -5.17 -3.91
C TRP A 25 -6.03 -3.66 -3.93
N LEU A 26 -5.06 -2.86 -3.53
CA LEU A 26 -5.20 -1.39 -3.53
C LEU A 26 -5.23 -0.79 -4.92
N LYS A 27 -4.77 -1.53 -5.93
CA LYS A 27 -4.82 -1.07 -7.31
C LYS A 27 -6.24 -1.04 -7.86
N GLU A 28 -7.06 -1.99 -7.41
CA GLU A 28 -8.45 -2.09 -7.84
C GLU A 28 -9.36 -2.25 -6.62
N PRO A 29 -9.45 -1.21 -5.77
CA PRO A 29 -10.17 -1.31 -4.51
C PRO A 29 -11.66 -1.62 -4.67
N GLU A 30 -12.28 -1.18 -5.74
CA GLU A 30 -13.69 -1.44 -6.02
C GLU A 30 -13.98 -2.93 -6.25
N LYS A 31 -12.97 -3.72 -6.61
CA LYS A 31 -13.12 -5.17 -6.77
C LYS A 31 -13.03 -5.92 -5.45
N HIS A 32 -12.19 -5.42 -4.54
CA HIS A 32 -11.80 -6.17 -3.34
C HIS A 32 -12.46 -5.66 -2.07
N PHE A 33 -12.89 -4.40 -2.05
CA PHE A 33 -13.37 -3.73 -0.85
C PHE A 33 -14.75 -3.08 -1.04
N GLN A 34 -15.62 -3.73 -1.80
CA GLN A 34 -16.95 -3.22 -2.11
C GLN A 34 -17.83 -2.99 -0.88
N GLU A 35 -17.55 -3.73 0.21
CA GLU A 35 -18.35 -3.67 1.41
C GLU A 35 -17.88 -2.60 2.40
N GLN A 36 -16.88 -1.79 2.03
CA GLN A 36 -16.45 -0.71 2.91
C GLN A 36 -17.58 0.32 3.03
N HIS A 37 -17.92 0.68 4.27
CA HIS A 37 -18.99 1.64 4.55
C HIS A 37 -18.63 3.06 4.09
N MET A 38 -17.35 3.42 4.13
CA MET A 38 -16.90 4.73 3.72
C MET A 38 -16.45 4.70 2.26
N SER A 39 -16.48 5.86 1.61
CA SER A 39 -16.09 5.95 0.22
C SER A 39 -14.68 5.46 -0.02
N LEU A 40 -14.50 4.63 -1.06
CA LEU A 40 -13.18 4.18 -1.50
C LEU A 40 -12.35 5.33 -2.07
N ASP A 41 -12.95 6.48 -2.35
CA ASP A 41 -12.22 7.67 -2.77
C ASP A 41 -11.22 8.14 -1.71
N ASN A 42 -11.50 7.85 -0.43
CA ASN A 42 -10.58 8.16 0.67
C ASN A 42 -9.43 7.16 0.79
N GLY A 43 -9.50 6.04 0.07
CA GLY A 43 -8.59 4.91 0.21
C GLY A 43 -9.27 3.77 0.92
N VAL A 44 -8.50 2.77 1.32
CA VAL A 44 -9.00 1.56 1.98
C VAL A 44 -8.66 1.59 3.46
N CYS A 45 -9.68 1.43 4.31
CA CYS A 45 -9.49 1.34 5.74
C CYS A 45 -8.75 0.05 6.11
N ALA A 46 -7.80 0.14 7.04
CA ALA A 46 -6.96 -0.99 7.43
C ALA A 46 -7.77 -2.25 7.80
N GLY A 47 -8.90 -2.08 8.47
CA GLY A 47 -9.76 -3.20 8.87
C GLY A 47 -10.29 -4.02 7.71
N GLN A 48 -10.38 -3.46 6.51
CA GLN A 48 -10.89 -4.18 5.35
C GLN A 48 -9.96 -5.31 4.89
N PHE A 49 -8.66 -5.18 5.18
CA PHE A 49 -7.68 -6.20 4.77
C PHE A 49 -7.87 -7.52 5.51
N GLU A 50 -8.53 -7.53 6.65
CA GLU A 50 -8.84 -8.77 7.36
C GLU A 50 -9.74 -9.69 6.54
N ARG A 51 -10.57 -9.12 5.67
CA ARG A 51 -11.43 -9.87 4.77
C ARG A 51 -10.65 -10.64 3.72
N CYS A 52 -9.40 -10.25 3.51
CA CYS A 52 -8.51 -10.92 2.57
C CYS A 52 -7.70 -12.04 3.22
N GLY A 53 -8.04 -12.41 4.45
CA GLY A 53 -7.45 -13.57 5.12
C GLY A 53 -6.23 -13.27 5.99
N LEU A 54 -5.88 -12.00 6.16
CA LEU A 54 -4.74 -11.62 6.99
C LEU A 54 -5.21 -11.13 8.36
N SER A 55 -4.45 -11.45 9.41
CA SER A 55 -4.74 -10.92 10.74
C SER A 55 -4.44 -9.43 10.81
N GLN A 56 -5.08 -8.73 11.75
CA GLN A 56 -4.88 -7.30 11.93
C GLN A 56 -3.42 -6.95 12.20
N SER A 57 -2.74 -7.71 13.05
CA SER A 57 -1.33 -7.44 13.36
C SER A 57 -0.42 -7.63 12.14
N THR A 58 -0.71 -8.65 11.34
CA THR A 58 0.04 -8.93 10.11
C THR A 58 -0.17 -7.79 9.10
N VAL A 59 -1.41 -7.37 8.90
CA VAL A 59 -1.74 -6.26 8.02
C VAL A 59 -1.04 -4.98 8.46
N SER A 60 -1.10 -4.67 9.75
CA SER A 60 -0.45 -3.46 10.29
C SER A 60 1.05 -3.46 10.03
N ALA A 61 1.70 -4.61 10.23
CA ALA A 61 3.14 -4.73 10.00
C ALA A 61 3.48 -4.54 8.52
N HIS A 62 2.72 -5.14 7.63
CA HIS A 62 2.96 -5.01 6.18
C HIS A 62 2.69 -3.59 5.68
N LEU A 63 1.60 -2.97 6.13
CA LEU A 63 1.28 -1.60 5.75
C LEU A 63 2.35 -0.62 6.25
N ALA A 64 2.87 -0.83 7.46
CA ALA A 64 3.95 0.00 7.99
C ALA A 64 5.21 -0.11 7.12
N THR A 65 5.56 -1.33 6.70
CA THR A 65 6.71 -1.55 5.82
C THR A 65 6.51 -0.88 4.46
N LEU A 66 5.33 -1.04 3.87
CA LEU A 66 5.01 -0.39 2.59
C LEU A 66 5.01 1.13 2.70
N GLN A 67 4.54 1.66 3.83
CA GLN A 67 4.52 3.10 4.07
C GLN A 67 5.94 3.65 4.21
N ARG A 68 6.81 2.97 4.94
CA ARG A 68 8.22 3.38 5.06
C ARG A 68 8.93 3.39 3.72
N ALA A 69 8.59 2.46 2.83
CA ALA A 69 9.13 2.42 1.47
C ALA A 69 8.44 3.41 0.54
N ASN A 70 7.50 4.18 1.05
CA ASN A 70 6.73 5.19 0.31
C ASN A 70 5.90 4.60 -0.84
N LEU A 71 5.56 3.31 -0.73
CA LEU A 71 4.72 2.63 -1.74
C LEU A 71 3.23 2.82 -1.48
N VAL A 72 2.87 3.12 -0.24
CA VAL A 72 1.50 3.50 0.13
C VAL A 72 1.54 4.74 0.99
N THR A 73 0.45 5.49 0.97
CA THR A 73 0.25 6.65 1.84
C THR A 73 -0.89 6.33 2.79
N ALA A 74 -0.82 6.89 3.99
CA ALA A 74 -1.86 6.76 5.00
C ALA A 74 -2.48 8.12 5.26
N ARG A 75 -3.81 8.16 5.38
CA ARG A 75 -4.54 9.38 5.68
C ARG A 75 -5.50 9.10 6.83
N LYS A 76 -5.42 9.90 7.88
CA LYS A 76 -6.31 9.79 9.02
C LYS A 76 -7.50 10.71 8.84
N VAL A 77 -8.70 10.15 8.98
CA VAL A 77 -9.95 10.92 8.95
C VAL A 77 -10.75 10.50 10.18
N GLY A 78 -10.83 11.40 11.16
CA GLY A 78 -11.43 11.07 12.45
C GLY A 78 -10.64 9.96 13.14
N GLN A 79 -11.30 8.86 13.45
CA GLN A 79 -10.67 7.68 14.07
C GLN A 79 -10.22 6.64 13.06
N TRP A 80 -10.44 6.90 11.77
CA TRP A 80 -10.17 5.95 10.71
C TRP A 80 -8.88 6.30 9.98
N VAL A 81 -8.09 5.27 9.60
CA VAL A 81 -6.90 5.45 8.77
C VAL A 81 -7.13 4.75 7.45
N PHE A 82 -6.95 5.48 6.37
CA PHE A 82 -7.14 5.00 5.00
C PHE A 82 -5.81 4.90 4.28
N TYR A 83 -5.66 3.86 3.48
CA TYR A 83 -4.42 3.59 2.73
C TYR A 83 -4.67 3.63 1.25
N ARG A 84 -3.72 4.18 0.52
CA ARG A 84 -3.71 4.24 -0.94
C ARG A 84 -2.33 3.89 -1.45
N ARG A 85 -2.27 3.39 -2.68
CA ARG A 85 -1.02 3.26 -3.41
C ARG A 85 -0.46 4.65 -3.67
N ASN A 86 0.85 4.79 -3.58
CA ASN A 86 1.54 5.99 -4.00
C ASN A 86 1.97 5.80 -5.46
N GLU A 87 1.10 6.18 -6.39
CA GLU A 87 1.35 5.94 -7.81
C GLU A 87 2.57 6.66 -8.33
N GLU A 88 2.87 7.85 -7.79
CA GLU A 88 4.06 8.60 -8.18
C GLU A 88 5.33 7.83 -7.87
N THR A 89 5.47 7.31 -6.65
CA THR A 89 6.62 6.53 -6.24
C THR A 89 6.71 5.21 -7.02
N ILE A 90 5.58 4.52 -7.17
CA ILE A 90 5.54 3.24 -7.90
C ILE A 90 5.96 3.45 -9.35
N SER A 91 5.43 4.48 -10.01
CA SER A 91 5.77 4.78 -11.39
C SER A 91 7.25 5.12 -11.56
N ALA A 92 7.80 5.95 -10.66
CA ALA A 92 9.22 6.31 -10.70
C ALA A 92 10.11 5.09 -10.51
N PHE A 93 9.74 4.21 -9.58
CA PHE A 93 10.47 2.96 -9.33
C PHE A 93 10.47 2.06 -10.57
N LEU A 94 9.32 1.88 -11.21
CA LEU A 94 9.21 1.03 -12.40
C LEU A 94 10.02 1.59 -13.57
N LYS A 95 10.03 2.91 -13.74
CA LYS A 95 10.85 3.55 -14.77
C LYS A 95 12.33 3.34 -14.51
N GLN A 96 12.75 3.45 -13.26
CA GLN A 96 14.13 3.23 -12.87
C GLN A 96 14.55 1.80 -13.17
N LEU A 97 13.73 0.81 -12.80
CA LEU A 97 14.03 -0.60 -13.11
C LEU A 97 14.12 -0.84 -14.61
N ALA A 98 13.18 -0.27 -15.37
CA ALA A 98 13.18 -0.45 -16.83
C ALA A 98 14.46 0.11 -17.47
N THR A 99 15.01 1.16 -16.90
CA THR A 99 16.24 1.76 -17.40
C THR A 99 17.47 0.95 -16.98
N GLU A 100 17.49 0.42 -15.76
CA GLU A 100 18.66 -0.24 -15.19
C GLU A 100 18.74 -1.73 -15.52
N LEU A 101 17.61 -2.36 -15.82
CA LEU A 101 17.55 -3.78 -16.13
C LEU A 101 17.32 -4.02 -17.63
#